data_d62889cfeda7148d031c9e9f1e9347cb
#
_entry.id   d62889cfeda7148d031c9e9f1e9347cb
#
_cell.length_a   1.000
_cell.length_b   1.000
_cell.length_c   1.000
_cell.angle_alpha   90.00
_cell.angle_beta   90.00
_cell.angle_gamma   90.00
#
_symmetry.space_group_name_H-M   'P 1'
#
loop_
_entity.id
_entity.type
_entity.pdbx_description
1 polymer ?
#
loop_
_entity_poly.entity_id
_entity_poly.type
_entity_poly.pdbx_seq_one_letter_code
_entity_poly.pdbx_strand_id
1 'polypeptide(L)'
;MLGARYLNFYVRSAGQRLLKDDGTANLTSEAALSGIKYWTDLYKSVSPEGSLDYAVLDQATLFYQGKTAFDFNSGFHISGVATNRSDPVDSIAAAPLPRMKASDPVNYPAEVSNVPLVVWEASEVKREAKAFLEFLFTKDKYIEFLHSVPGGMLPTLNDISQESSYASNETIKKYSDSIKVIQDQVSVGSAIGMEKGPLVQAGVLTSQGLIEKMYHSIIIDGTDLETAAKDCEKKLNEAFKAAGASIK
;
A
#
# COMPACT_ATOMS: atom_id res chain seq x y z
N MET A 1 8.56 -7.91 -2.05
CA MET A 1 7.70 -8.48 -3.12
C MET A 1 7.34 -7.40 -4.12
N LEU A 2 7.67 -7.56 -5.39
CA LEU A 2 7.18 -6.68 -6.46
C LEU A 2 5.75 -7.06 -6.84
N GLY A 3 4.88 -6.08 -7.02
CA GLY A 3 3.49 -6.36 -7.33
C GLY A 3 2.69 -5.13 -7.75
N ALA A 4 1.38 -5.27 -7.73
CA ALA A 4 0.46 -4.25 -8.19
C ALA A 4 0.67 -2.88 -7.54
N ARG A 5 1.01 -2.83 -6.24
CA ARG A 5 1.22 -1.58 -5.50
C ARG A 5 2.44 -0.81 -6.00
N TYR A 6 3.57 -1.48 -6.19
CA TYR A 6 4.79 -0.84 -6.68
C TYR A 6 4.61 -0.31 -8.09
N LEU A 7 3.99 -1.11 -8.97
CA LEU A 7 3.67 -0.66 -10.32
C LEU A 7 2.70 0.53 -10.30
N ASN A 8 1.70 0.50 -9.41
CA ASN A 8 0.75 1.59 -9.24
C ASN A 8 1.42 2.91 -8.86
N PHE A 9 2.41 2.89 -7.96
CA PHE A 9 3.16 4.10 -7.59
C PHE A 9 3.81 4.76 -8.80
N TYR A 10 4.44 3.96 -9.66
CA TYR A 10 5.08 4.47 -10.87
C TYR A 10 4.06 5.04 -11.87
N VAL A 11 3.06 4.25 -12.19
CA VAL A 11 2.03 4.61 -13.19
C VAL A 11 1.26 5.85 -12.75
N ARG A 12 0.94 5.96 -11.46
CA ARG A 12 0.28 7.15 -10.91
C ARG A 12 1.16 8.39 -10.93
N SER A 13 2.45 8.28 -10.65
CA SER A 13 3.34 9.46 -10.74
C SER A 13 3.35 10.03 -12.15
N ALA A 14 3.21 9.19 -13.17
CA ALA A 14 3.06 9.59 -14.57
C ALA A 14 1.65 10.09 -14.93
N GLY A 15 0.75 10.23 -13.96
CA GLY A 15 -0.63 10.69 -14.18
C GLY A 15 -1.55 9.66 -14.83
N GLN A 16 -1.15 8.38 -14.83
CA GLN A 16 -1.92 7.28 -15.38
C GLN A 16 -2.47 6.36 -14.27
N ARG A 17 -3.20 5.32 -14.65
CA ARG A 17 -3.78 4.33 -13.74
C ARG A 17 -3.57 2.93 -14.29
N LEU A 18 -3.63 1.93 -13.41
CA LEU A 18 -3.59 0.51 -13.81
C LEU A 18 -4.88 0.05 -14.52
N LEU A 19 -5.95 0.85 -14.43
CA LEU A 19 -7.21 0.63 -15.14
C LEU A 19 -7.43 1.76 -16.15
N LYS A 20 -7.79 1.39 -17.38
CA LYS A 20 -8.27 2.32 -18.42
C LYS A 20 -9.69 2.79 -18.11
N ASP A 21 -10.16 3.80 -18.82
CA ASP A 21 -11.51 4.36 -18.60
C ASP A 21 -12.63 3.39 -19.02
N ASP A 22 -12.34 2.45 -19.89
CA ASP A 22 -13.24 1.37 -20.29
C ASP A 22 -13.30 0.19 -19.29
N GLY A 23 -12.53 0.26 -18.21
CA GLY A 23 -12.43 -0.76 -17.17
C GLY A 23 -11.47 -1.89 -17.47
N THR A 24 -10.73 -1.83 -18.58
CA THR A 24 -9.66 -2.81 -18.90
C THR A 24 -8.37 -2.50 -18.16
N ALA A 25 -7.49 -3.51 -18.03
CA ALA A 25 -6.15 -3.33 -17.48
C ALA A 25 -5.28 -2.46 -18.38
N ASN A 26 -4.31 -1.74 -17.79
CA ASN A 26 -3.40 -0.83 -18.45
C ASN A 26 -1.95 -1.20 -18.12
N LEU A 27 -1.47 -2.34 -18.63
CA LEU A 27 -0.10 -2.80 -18.40
C LEU A 27 0.82 -2.62 -19.61
N THR A 28 0.26 -2.26 -20.77
CA THR A 28 0.99 -2.10 -22.02
C THR A 28 1.21 -0.64 -22.43
N SER A 29 0.77 0.32 -21.61
CA SER A 29 1.10 1.73 -21.81
C SER A 29 2.58 2.01 -21.57
N GLU A 30 3.11 3.09 -22.14
CA GLU A 30 4.50 3.52 -21.95
C GLU A 30 4.83 3.66 -20.45
N ALA A 31 3.94 4.27 -19.66
CA ALA A 31 4.14 4.44 -18.22
C ALA A 31 4.19 3.09 -17.50
N ALA A 32 3.32 2.13 -17.87
CA ALA A 32 3.31 0.82 -17.25
C ALA A 32 4.56 0.00 -17.60
N LEU A 33 4.93 -0.05 -18.88
CA LEU A 33 6.15 -0.74 -19.34
C LEU A 33 7.42 -0.14 -18.71
N SER A 34 7.50 1.20 -18.62
CA SER A 34 8.59 1.89 -17.93
C SER A 34 8.63 1.55 -16.45
N GLY A 35 7.46 1.46 -15.80
CA GLY A 35 7.35 1.08 -14.38
C GLY A 35 7.75 -0.37 -14.14
N ILE A 36 7.33 -1.30 -14.99
CA ILE A 36 7.73 -2.71 -14.92
C ILE A 36 9.25 -2.83 -15.06
N LYS A 37 9.82 -2.12 -16.04
CA LYS A 37 11.28 -2.10 -16.22
C LYS A 37 12.01 -1.54 -15.03
N TYR A 38 11.57 -0.38 -14.51
CA TYR A 38 12.20 0.28 -13.37
C TYR A 38 12.25 -0.63 -12.14
N TRP A 39 11.14 -1.24 -11.76
CA TRP A 39 11.08 -2.11 -10.59
C TRP A 39 11.87 -3.40 -10.79
N THR A 40 11.87 -3.94 -12.01
CA THR A 40 12.70 -5.12 -12.36
C THR A 40 14.18 -4.82 -12.24
N ASP A 41 14.63 -3.67 -12.77
CA ASP A 41 16.03 -3.24 -12.72
C ASP A 41 16.46 -2.93 -11.27
N LEU A 42 15.62 -2.25 -10.51
CA LEU A 42 15.86 -1.95 -9.11
C LEU A 42 16.00 -3.25 -8.28
N TYR A 43 15.09 -4.20 -8.51
CA TYR A 43 15.18 -5.51 -7.84
C TYR A 43 16.51 -6.21 -8.15
N LYS A 44 16.88 -6.31 -9.42
CA LYS A 44 18.12 -6.97 -9.84
C LYS A 44 19.39 -6.28 -9.35
N SER A 45 19.32 -4.98 -9.08
CA SER A 45 20.51 -4.18 -8.76
C SER A 45 20.79 -4.09 -7.26
N VAL A 46 19.74 -3.94 -6.42
CA VAL A 46 19.93 -3.54 -5.02
C VAL A 46 19.03 -4.25 -4.01
N SER A 47 18.07 -5.05 -4.48
CA SER A 47 17.18 -5.77 -3.55
C SER A 47 17.87 -7.02 -2.99
N PRO A 48 17.58 -7.41 -1.75
CA PRO A 48 18.10 -8.65 -1.19
C PRO A 48 17.70 -9.88 -2.02
N GLU A 49 18.62 -10.83 -2.16
CA GLU A 49 18.33 -12.10 -2.83
C GLU A 49 17.13 -12.80 -2.17
N GLY A 50 16.25 -13.39 -2.98
CA GLY A 50 15.03 -14.05 -2.51
C GLY A 50 13.87 -13.13 -2.12
N SER A 51 14.09 -11.80 -2.08
CA SER A 51 13.06 -10.85 -1.63
C SER A 51 11.86 -10.76 -2.58
N LEU A 52 11.92 -11.35 -3.76
CA LEU A 52 10.77 -11.44 -4.68
C LEU A 52 9.59 -12.20 -4.04
N ASP A 53 9.88 -13.19 -3.21
CA ASP A 53 8.90 -14.05 -2.55
C ASP A 53 8.50 -13.58 -1.14
N TYR A 54 9.12 -12.48 -0.67
CA TYR A 54 8.85 -11.98 0.67
C TYR A 54 7.46 -11.38 0.80
N ALA A 55 6.79 -11.72 1.88
CA ALA A 55 5.59 -11.03 2.34
C ALA A 55 5.94 -9.72 3.08
N VAL A 56 4.94 -8.94 3.42
CA VAL A 56 5.11 -7.63 4.09
C VAL A 56 5.90 -7.74 5.38
N LEU A 57 5.69 -8.80 6.18
CA LEU A 57 6.41 -8.99 7.45
C LEU A 57 7.86 -9.39 7.25
N ASP A 58 8.18 -10.14 6.20
CA ASP A 58 9.57 -10.51 5.88
C ASP A 58 10.36 -9.27 5.47
N GLN A 59 9.77 -8.45 4.62
CA GLN A 59 10.33 -7.16 4.18
C GLN A 59 10.58 -6.25 5.39
N ALA A 60 9.58 -6.08 6.26
CA ALA A 60 9.69 -5.30 7.48
C ALA A 60 10.80 -5.80 8.39
N THR A 61 10.94 -7.12 8.54
CA THR A 61 11.98 -7.74 9.36
C THR A 61 13.38 -7.40 8.88
N LEU A 62 13.62 -7.39 7.55
CA LEU A 62 14.92 -6.97 7.01
C LEU A 62 15.25 -5.51 7.36
N PHE A 63 14.25 -4.64 7.29
CA PHE A 63 14.43 -3.23 7.65
C PHE A 63 14.72 -3.08 9.15
N TYR A 64 13.99 -3.79 10.02
CA TYR A 64 14.25 -3.78 11.46
C TYR A 64 15.64 -4.33 11.83
N GLN A 65 16.14 -5.29 11.05
CA GLN A 65 17.48 -5.84 11.20
C GLN A 65 18.59 -4.95 10.60
N GLY A 66 18.25 -3.80 10.01
CA GLY A 66 19.23 -2.91 9.36
C GLY A 66 19.83 -3.49 8.08
N LYS A 67 19.23 -4.52 7.50
CA LYS A 67 19.69 -5.16 6.25
C LYS A 67 19.28 -4.40 4.99
N THR A 68 18.32 -3.52 5.09
CA THR A 68 17.90 -2.61 4.03
C THR A 68 17.91 -1.17 4.54
N ALA A 69 18.41 -0.24 3.72
CA ALA A 69 18.42 1.19 4.03
C ALA A 69 17.08 1.88 3.74
N PHE A 70 16.32 1.33 2.80
CA PHE A 70 15.01 1.85 2.38
C PHE A 70 13.99 0.73 2.37
N ASP A 71 12.76 1.09 2.71
CA ASP A 71 11.61 0.21 2.58
C ASP A 71 10.38 1.02 2.13
N PHE A 72 9.68 0.52 1.12
CA PHE A 72 8.41 1.08 0.66
C PHE A 72 7.27 0.41 1.41
N ASN A 73 6.83 1.02 2.49
CA ASN A 73 5.83 0.40 3.37
C ASN A 73 4.91 1.47 4.00
N SER A 74 4.25 1.13 5.08
CA SER A 74 3.29 1.97 5.78
C SER A 74 3.81 2.44 7.14
N GLY A 75 3.03 3.27 7.81
CA GLY A 75 3.32 3.75 9.18
C GLY A 75 3.48 2.65 10.24
N PHE A 76 3.08 1.40 9.95
CA PHE A 76 3.36 0.26 10.82
C PHE A 76 4.85 0.07 11.11
N HIS A 77 5.72 0.53 10.23
CA HIS A 77 7.17 0.53 10.47
C HIS A 77 7.59 1.37 11.67
N ILE A 78 6.90 2.46 11.97
CA ILE A 78 7.21 3.32 13.12
C ILE A 78 7.11 2.50 14.41
N SER A 79 5.97 1.86 14.63
CA SER A 79 5.77 0.98 15.79
C SER A 79 6.71 -0.23 15.76
N GLY A 80 6.86 -0.85 14.58
CA GLY A 80 7.71 -2.03 14.40
C GLY A 80 9.19 -1.75 14.71
N VAL A 81 9.71 -0.61 14.30
CA VAL A 81 11.08 -0.19 14.63
C VAL A 81 11.21 0.11 16.12
N ALA A 82 10.26 0.84 16.71
CA ALA A 82 10.29 1.14 18.13
C ALA A 82 10.30 -0.12 19.01
N THR A 83 9.71 -1.21 18.52
CA THR A 83 9.60 -2.48 19.26
C THR A 83 10.74 -3.46 18.98
N ASN A 84 11.22 -3.50 17.73
CA ASN A 84 12.08 -4.61 17.25
C ASN A 84 13.54 -4.22 16.98
N ARG A 85 13.89 -2.93 17.03
CA ARG A 85 15.30 -2.50 16.90
C ARG A 85 15.94 -2.31 18.26
N SER A 86 17.16 -2.80 18.39
CA SER A 86 18.01 -2.63 19.59
C SER A 86 18.97 -1.44 19.50
N ASP A 87 19.21 -0.92 18.31
CA ASP A 87 20.05 0.26 18.09
C ASP A 87 19.23 1.56 18.19
N PRO A 88 19.89 2.73 18.35
CA PRO A 88 19.20 4.01 18.48
C PRO A 88 18.26 4.27 17.31
N VAL A 89 16.97 4.33 17.61
CA VAL A 89 15.89 4.47 16.64
C VAL A 89 15.78 5.89 16.06
N ASP A 90 16.71 6.78 16.43
CA ASP A 90 16.75 8.18 15.96
C ASP A 90 17.20 8.32 14.50
N SER A 91 17.59 7.21 13.88
CA SER A 91 18.14 7.18 12.52
C SER A 91 17.11 6.87 11.42
N ILE A 92 15.82 6.75 11.73
CA ILE A 92 14.79 6.49 10.72
C ILE A 92 13.90 7.72 10.47
N ALA A 93 13.50 7.90 9.23
CA ALA A 93 12.56 8.93 8.82
C ALA A 93 11.64 8.41 7.72
N ALA A 94 10.43 8.96 7.63
CA ALA A 94 9.57 8.77 6.47
C ALA A 94 9.83 9.88 5.44
N ALA A 95 9.75 9.50 4.17
CA ALA A 95 9.76 10.43 3.06
C ALA A 95 8.55 10.17 2.15
N PRO A 96 8.05 11.19 1.43
CA PRO A 96 7.05 10.96 0.40
C PRO A 96 7.57 9.98 -0.66
N LEU A 97 6.68 9.22 -1.29
CA LEU A 97 7.04 8.43 -2.46
C LEU A 97 7.60 9.36 -3.54
N PRO A 98 8.77 9.02 -4.11
CA PRO A 98 9.41 9.88 -5.10
C PRO A 98 8.59 9.92 -6.40
N ARG A 99 8.64 11.05 -7.09
CA ARG A 99 8.24 11.13 -8.48
C ARG A 99 9.32 10.47 -9.35
N MET A 100 8.93 9.74 -10.38
CA MET A 100 9.90 9.09 -11.26
C MET A 100 10.64 10.12 -12.14
N LYS A 101 9.94 11.23 -12.48
CA LYS A 101 10.51 12.38 -13.18
C LYS A 101 10.07 13.67 -12.50
N ALA A 102 10.90 14.71 -12.54
CA ALA A 102 10.53 16.02 -11.99
C ALA A 102 9.29 16.63 -12.66
N SER A 103 9.02 16.28 -13.93
CA SER A 103 7.88 16.71 -14.71
C SER A 103 6.60 15.91 -14.46
N ASP A 104 6.65 14.85 -13.64
CA ASP A 104 5.47 14.02 -13.41
C ASP A 104 4.35 14.82 -12.73
N PRO A 105 3.09 14.68 -13.20
CA PRO A 105 1.99 15.52 -12.76
C PRO A 105 1.51 15.21 -11.34
N VAL A 106 1.75 13.99 -10.84
CA VAL A 106 1.32 13.54 -9.52
C VAL A 106 2.48 13.59 -8.56
N ASN A 107 2.40 14.51 -7.58
CA ASN A 107 3.45 14.68 -6.58
C ASN A 107 3.51 13.55 -5.56
N TYR A 108 2.35 12.93 -5.27
CA TYR A 108 2.21 11.92 -4.21
C TYR A 108 1.41 10.73 -4.75
N PRO A 109 2.07 9.74 -5.35
CA PRO A 109 1.39 8.56 -5.91
C PRO A 109 1.02 7.51 -4.84
N ALA A 110 0.81 7.94 -3.61
CA ALA A 110 0.59 7.05 -2.47
C ALA A 110 -0.72 6.25 -2.57
N GLU A 111 -0.68 5.04 -2.05
CA GLU A 111 -1.86 4.22 -1.80
C GLU A 111 -2.42 4.51 -0.41
N VAL A 112 -3.74 4.62 -0.31
CA VAL A 112 -4.47 4.66 0.96
C VAL A 112 -5.22 3.35 1.12
N SER A 113 -4.98 2.67 2.24
CA SER A 113 -5.70 1.46 2.59
C SER A 113 -6.50 1.70 3.86
N ASN A 114 -7.80 1.49 3.80
CA ASN A 114 -8.68 1.47 4.96
C ASN A 114 -8.83 0.05 5.47
N VAL A 115 -8.86 -0.12 6.79
CA VAL A 115 -9.19 -1.38 7.45
C VAL A 115 -10.61 -1.26 8.01
N PRO A 116 -11.64 -1.72 7.28
CA PRO A 116 -13.02 -1.61 7.74
C PRO A 116 -13.32 -2.64 8.82
N LEU A 117 -14.05 -2.22 9.84
CA LEU A 117 -14.71 -3.11 10.78
C LEU A 117 -16.14 -3.34 10.31
N VAL A 118 -16.54 -4.60 10.12
CA VAL A 118 -17.83 -4.95 9.56
C VAL A 118 -18.62 -5.89 10.48
N VAL A 119 -19.94 -5.78 10.42
CA VAL A 119 -20.85 -6.74 11.05
C VAL A 119 -21.51 -7.54 9.95
N TRP A 120 -21.30 -8.85 9.94
CA TRP A 120 -21.84 -9.74 8.93
C TRP A 120 -23.37 -9.81 9.00
N GLU A 121 -24.02 -9.84 7.86
CA GLU A 121 -25.48 -9.97 7.80
C GLU A 121 -25.99 -11.28 8.41
N ALA A 122 -25.22 -12.35 8.29
CA ALA A 122 -25.52 -13.65 8.90
C ALA A 122 -25.21 -13.76 10.41
N SER A 123 -24.70 -12.69 11.05
CA SER A 123 -24.40 -12.74 12.49
C SER A 123 -25.69 -12.84 13.31
N GLU A 124 -25.72 -13.73 14.28
CA GLU A 124 -26.83 -13.87 15.24
C GLU A 124 -26.74 -12.85 16.37
N VAL A 125 -25.59 -12.18 16.55
CA VAL A 125 -25.31 -11.20 17.62
C VAL A 125 -25.04 -9.80 17.08
N LYS A 126 -25.79 -9.38 16.04
CA LYS A 126 -25.58 -8.09 15.35
C LYS A 126 -25.70 -6.89 16.28
N ARG A 127 -26.63 -6.94 17.24
CA ARG A 127 -26.84 -5.86 18.20
C ARG A 127 -25.61 -5.68 19.09
N GLU A 128 -25.10 -6.76 19.62
CA GLU A 128 -23.93 -6.79 20.49
C GLU A 128 -22.66 -6.37 19.70
N ALA A 129 -22.52 -6.85 18.46
CA ALA A 129 -21.42 -6.46 17.58
C ALA A 129 -21.46 -4.94 17.28
N LYS A 130 -22.63 -4.37 16.99
CA LYS A 130 -22.78 -2.92 16.80
C LYS A 130 -22.44 -2.14 18.06
N ALA A 131 -22.95 -2.58 19.22
CA ALA A 131 -22.65 -1.96 20.51
C ALA A 131 -21.14 -2.01 20.85
N PHE A 132 -20.47 -3.10 20.48
CA PHE A 132 -19.00 -3.18 20.62
C PHE A 132 -18.29 -2.16 19.72
N LEU A 133 -18.72 -1.99 18.46
CA LEU A 133 -18.12 -0.99 17.58
C LEU A 133 -18.37 0.43 18.12
N GLU A 134 -19.57 0.74 18.58
CA GLU A 134 -19.89 2.02 19.19
C GLU A 134 -19.00 2.28 20.43
N PHE A 135 -18.80 1.28 21.28
CA PHE A 135 -17.89 1.36 22.42
C PHE A 135 -16.44 1.58 21.99
N LEU A 136 -15.96 0.84 20.98
CA LEU A 136 -14.57 0.96 20.48
C LEU A 136 -14.29 2.36 19.92
N PHE A 137 -15.27 2.99 19.27
CA PHE A 137 -15.14 4.33 18.71
C PHE A 137 -15.49 5.45 19.72
N THR A 138 -15.75 5.14 21.01
CA THR A 138 -15.72 6.19 22.03
C THR A 138 -14.31 6.76 22.13
N LYS A 139 -14.18 8.08 22.36
CA LYS A 139 -12.91 8.81 22.30
C LYS A 139 -11.75 8.10 23.00
N ASP A 140 -11.92 7.79 24.28
CA ASP A 140 -10.82 7.23 25.09
C ASP A 140 -10.45 5.82 24.64
N LYS A 141 -11.45 4.98 24.30
CA LYS A 141 -11.19 3.61 23.83
C LYS A 141 -10.59 3.59 22.43
N TYR A 142 -10.99 4.50 21.57
CA TYR A 142 -10.42 4.61 20.24
C TYR A 142 -8.96 5.08 20.29
N ILE A 143 -8.64 6.05 21.14
CA ILE A 143 -7.24 6.48 21.36
C ILE A 143 -6.41 5.33 21.95
N GLU A 144 -6.92 4.59 22.93
CA GLU A 144 -6.24 3.41 23.49
C GLU A 144 -5.97 2.35 22.42
N PHE A 145 -6.94 2.10 21.54
CA PHE A 145 -6.79 1.20 20.41
C PHE A 145 -5.72 1.68 19.43
N LEU A 146 -5.71 2.95 19.05
CA LEU A 146 -4.70 3.53 18.17
C LEU A 146 -3.29 3.49 18.80
N HIS A 147 -3.19 3.68 20.10
CA HIS A 147 -1.94 3.59 20.85
C HIS A 147 -1.38 2.17 20.95
N SER A 148 -2.15 1.13 20.64
CA SER A 148 -1.62 -0.24 20.54
C SER A 148 -0.65 -0.42 19.37
N VAL A 149 -0.78 0.44 18.32
CA VAL A 149 0.13 0.47 17.16
C VAL A 149 0.45 1.93 16.81
N PRO A 150 1.22 2.63 17.63
CA PRO A 150 1.41 4.08 17.52
C PRO A 150 2.12 4.45 16.22
N GLY A 151 1.48 5.33 15.45
CA GLY A 151 1.95 5.74 14.11
C GLY A 151 1.65 4.74 13.00
N GLY A 152 1.22 3.51 13.32
CA GLY A 152 0.85 2.49 12.34
C GLY A 152 -0.58 2.63 11.86
N MET A 153 -1.49 2.89 12.78
CA MET A 153 -2.88 3.20 12.48
C MET A 153 -3.12 4.69 12.67
N LEU A 154 -3.51 5.38 11.61
CA LEU A 154 -3.92 6.79 11.70
C LEU A 154 -5.40 6.87 12.11
N PRO A 155 -5.78 7.91 12.88
CA PRO A 155 -7.18 8.15 13.20
C PRO A 155 -8.02 8.34 11.93
N THR A 156 -9.15 7.68 11.85
CA THR A 156 -10.16 7.90 10.79
C THR A 156 -11.14 9.01 11.15
N LEU A 157 -11.18 9.39 12.43
CA LEU A 157 -11.98 10.51 12.94
C LEU A 157 -11.10 11.76 13.04
N ASN A 158 -11.50 12.83 12.38
CA ASN A 158 -10.69 14.06 12.28
C ASN A 158 -10.41 14.73 13.62
N ASP A 159 -11.35 14.69 14.55
CA ASP A 159 -11.22 15.25 15.89
C ASP A 159 -10.17 14.51 16.74
N ILE A 160 -10.04 13.19 16.57
CA ILE A 160 -9.07 12.39 17.32
C ILE A 160 -7.63 12.77 16.96
N SER A 161 -7.35 13.10 15.72
CA SER A 161 -6.00 13.51 15.30
C SER A 161 -5.53 14.81 15.97
N GLN A 162 -6.46 15.63 16.47
CA GLN A 162 -6.19 16.89 17.15
C GLN A 162 -6.16 16.75 18.69
N GLU A 163 -6.50 15.59 19.22
CA GLU A 163 -6.56 15.37 20.67
C GLU A 163 -5.17 15.28 21.29
N SER A 164 -4.96 16.06 22.35
CA SER A 164 -3.71 16.04 23.09
C SER A 164 -3.40 14.67 23.69
N SER A 165 -4.43 13.93 24.11
CA SER A 165 -4.31 12.56 24.61
C SER A 165 -3.80 11.60 23.55
N TYR A 166 -4.23 11.74 22.28
CA TYR A 166 -3.67 10.96 21.17
C TYR A 166 -2.19 11.31 20.92
N ALA A 167 -1.88 12.60 20.84
CA ALA A 167 -0.52 13.09 20.61
C ALA A 167 0.44 12.84 21.79
N SER A 168 -0.05 12.50 22.97
CA SER A 168 0.77 12.29 24.17
C SER A 168 1.60 11.01 24.17
N ASN A 169 1.31 10.04 23.28
CA ASN A 169 2.07 8.81 23.17
C ASN A 169 3.53 9.09 22.79
N GLU A 170 4.48 8.48 23.52
CA GLU A 170 5.91 8.75 23.34
C GLU A 170 6.42 8.41 21.93
N THR A 171 5.93 7.34 21.32
CA THR A 171 6.30 6.97 19.94
C THR A 171 5.73 7.97 18.94
N ILE A 172 4.49 8.43 19.13
CA ILE A 172 3.86 9.45 18.29
C ILE A 172 4.62 10.78 18.38
N LYS A 173 5.01 11.20 19.58
CA LYS A 173 5.83 12.40 19.78
C LYS A 173 7.19 12.28 19.08
N LYS A 174 7.87 11.18 19.32
CA LYS A 174 9.22 10.92 18.78
C LYS A 174 9.24 10.95 17.26
N TYR A 175 8.23 10.39 16.61
CA TYR A 175 8.15 10.28 15.15
C TYR A 175 7.11 11.21 14.53
N SER A 176 6.80 12.33 15.19
CA SER A 176 5.77 13.27 14.73
C SER A 176 5.97 13.74 13.29
N ASP A 177 7.21 14.03 12.89
CA ASP A 177 7.54 14.47 11.52
C ASP A 177 7.26 13.36 10.50
N SER A 178 7.65 12.12 10.81
CA SER A 178 7.37 10.96 9.95
C SER A 178 5.87 10.68 9.84
N ILE A 179 5.14 10.78 10.96
CA ILE A 179 3.68 10.61 10.97
C ILE A 179 3.01 11.69 10.14
N LYS A 180 3.49 12.94 10.21
CA LYS A 180 2.98 14.02 9.38
C LYS A 180 3.16 13.73 7.88
N VAL A 181 4.34 13.25 7.47
CA VAL A 181 4.57 12.85 6.07
C VAL A 181 3.54 11.80 5.64
N ILE A 182 3.26 10.80 6.48
CA ILE A 182 2.28 9.75 6.17
C ILE A 182 0.86 10.33 6.07
N GLN A 183 0.47 11.22 6.97
CA GLN A 183 -0.83 11.90 6.93
C GLN A 183 -0.99 12.74 5.65
N ASP A 184 0.06 13.47 5.25
CA ASP A 184 0.06 14.25 4.02
C ASP A 184 -0.11 13.35 2.78
N GLN A 185 0.51 12.14 2.78
CA GLN A 185 0.31 11.14 1.73
C GLN A 185 -1.12 10.58 1.70
N VAL A 186 -1.71 10.31 2.86
CA VAL A 186 -3.09 9.81 2.97
C VAL A 186 -4.09 10.83 2.39
N SER A 187 -3.85 12.13 2.59
CA SER A 187 -4.77 13.19 2.14
C SER A 187 -4.91 13.27 0.61
N VAL A 188 -3.91 12.81 -0.14
CA VAL A 188 -3.84 12.87 -1.60
C VAL A 188 -3.78 11.51 -2.27
N GLY A 189 -3.71 10.44 -1.48
CA GLY A 189 -3.66 9.07 -1.95
C GLY A 189 -5.03 8.51 -2.36
N SER A 190 -5.02 7.36 -3.02
CA SER A 190 -6.24 6.58 -3.30
C SER A 190 -5.94 5.09 -3.23
N ALA A 191 -6.97 4.28 -2.99
CA ALA A 191 -6.82 2.84 -3.08
C ALA A 191 -6.56 2.41 -4.52
N ILE A 192 -5.72 1.38 -4.70
CA ILE A 192 -5.38 0.84 -6.01
C ILE A 192 -6.64 0.42 -6.78
N GLY A 193 -6.75 0.88 -8.01
CA GLY A 193 -7.89 0.60 -8.88
C GLY A 193 -9.20 1.26 -8.47
N MET A 194 -9.20 2.14 -7.45
CA MET A 194 -10.38 2.84 -6.94
C MET A 194 -10.30 4.36 -7.14
N GLU A 195 -9.41 4.85 -7.97
CA GLU A 195 -9.18 6.28 -8.19
C GLU A 195 -10.43 7.02 -8.72
N LYS A 196 -11.37 6.28 -9.29
CA LYS A 196 -12.69 6.77 -9.77
C LYS A 196 -13.87 6.20 -8.97
N GLY A 197 -13.62 5.64 -7.80
CA GLY A 197 -14.63 5.02 -6.95
C GLY A 197 -14.53 3.50 -6.89
N PRO A 198 -15.41 2.83 -6.13
CA PRO A 198 -15.36 1.38 -5.95
C PRO A 198 -15.54 0.62 -7.26
N LEU A 199 -14.62 -0.29 -7.57
CA LEU A 199 -14.65 -1.14 -8.76
C LEU A 199 -14.30 -2.58 -8.40
N VAL A 200 -14.98 -3.54 -9.02
CA VAL A 200 -14.72 -4.99 -8.86
C VAL A 200 -13.28 -5.33 -9.27
N GLN A 201 -12.75 -4.66 -10.29
CA GLN A 201 -11.39 -4.83 -10.78
C GLN A 201 -10.33 -4.59 -9.69
N ALA A 202 -10.57 -3.69 -8.75
CA ALA A 202 -9.63 -3.41 -7.65
C ALA A 202 -9.38 -4.66 -6.79
N GLY A 203 -10.45 -5.44 -6.51
CA GLY A 203 -10.34 -6.71 -5.81
C GLY A 203 -9.48 -7.72 -6.56
N VAL A 204 -9.67 -7.84 -7.87
CA VAL A 204 -8.87 -8.75 -8.72
C VAL A 204 -7.40 -8.33 -8.76
N LEU A 205 -7.10 -7.03 -8.94
CA LEU A 205 -5.75 -6.48 -8.95
C LEU A 205 -4.97 -6.81 -7.68
N THR A 206 -5.65 -6.84 -6.54
CA THR A 206 -4.99 -6.97 -5.23
C THR A 206 -5.00 -8.39 -4.68
N SER A 207 -5.87 -9.30 -5.17
CA SER A 207 -6.06 -10.62 -4.57
C SER A 207 -5.54 -11.79 -5.40
N GLN A 208 -5.40 -11.65 -6.73
CA GLN A 208 -5.07 -12.80 -7.60
C GLN A 208 -3.58 -12.97 -7.90
N GLY A 209 -2.73 -12.01 -7.49
CA GLY A 209 -1.29 -12.10 -7.66
C GLY A 209 -0.82 -12.19 -9.13
N LEU A 210 -1.61 -11.67 -10.08
CA LEU A 210 -1.26 -11.77 -11.50
C LEU A 210 -0.08 -10.87 -11.89
N ILE A 211 0.02 -9.69 -11.28
CA ILE A 211 1.14 -8.77 -11.51
C ILE A 211 2.41 -9.31 -10.83
N GLU A 212 2.29 -9.91 -9.67
CA GLU A 212 3.36 -10.62 -8.99
C GLU A 212 3.92 -11.75 -9.87
N LYS A 213 3.06 -12.57 -10.45
CA LYS A 213 3.44 -13.63 -11.39
C LYS A 213 4.11 -13.09 -12.65
N MET A 214 3.69 -11.93 -13.15
CA MET A 214 4.35 -11.26 -14.26
C MET A 214 5.80 -10.88 -13.91
N TYR A 215 6.05 -10.27 -12.75
CA TYR A 215 7.41 -9.98 -12.30
C TYR A 215 8.25 -11.24 -12.13
N HIS A 216 7.65 -12.30 -11.59
CA HIS A 216 8.30 -13.60 -11.46
C HIS A 216 8.76 -14.14 -12.82
N SER A 217 7.89 -14.12 -13.83
CA SER A 217 8.24 -14.60 -15.18
C SER A 217 9.36 -13.77 -15.83
N ILE A 218 9.39 -12.45 -15.61
CA ILE A 218 10.45 -11.59 -16.15
C ILE A 218 11.79 -11.83 -15.41
N ILE A 219 11.75 -11.99 -14.10
CA ILE A 219 12.96 -12.02 -13.26
C ILE A 219 13.56 -13.42 -13.20
N ILE A 220 12.75 -14.43 -13.04
CA ILE A 220 13.17 -15.84 -12.85
C ILE A 220 13.22 -16.61 -14.16
N ASP A 221 12.13 -16.51 -14.96
CA ASP A 221 12.02 -17.30 -16.20
C ASP A 221 12.67 -16.60 -17.39
N GLY A 222 13.06 -15.33 -17.27
CA GLY A 222 13.67 -14.53 -18.33
C GLY A 222 12.71 -14.16 -19.45
N THR A 223 11.40 -14.16 -19.19
CA THR A 223 10.39 -13.77 -20.17
C THR A 223 10.60 -12.31 -20.58
N ASP A 224 10.47 -12.04 -21.88
CA ASP A 224 10.51 -10.68 -22.39
C ASP A 224 9.45 -9.79 -21.72
N LEU A 225 9.84 -8.57 -21.34
CA LEU A 225 9.02 -7.67 -20.53
C LEU A 225 7.68 -7.33 -21.20
N GLU A 226 7.71 -6.97 -22.49
CA GLU A 226 6.48 -6.62 -23.21
C GLU A 226 5.56 -7.83 -23.38
N THR A 227 6.13 -8.99 -23.63
CA THR A 227 5.40 -10.27 -23.74
C THR A 227 4.72 -10.60 -22.40
N ALA A 228 5.44 -10.50 -21.30
CA ALA A 228 4.90 -10.73 -19.95
C ALA A 228 3.79 -9.72 -19.59
N ALA A 229 3.97 -8.43 -19.93
CA ALA A 229 2.98 -7.40 -19.69
C ALA A 229 1.69 -7.65 -20.49
N LYS A 230 1.79 -8.01 -21.77
CA LYS A 230 0.65 -8.34 -22.65
C LYS A 230 -0.13 -9.56 -22.13
N ASP A 231 0.58 -10.61 -21.74
CA ASP A 231 -0.03 -11.81 -21.17
C ASP A 231 -0.74 -11.52 -19.84
N CYS A 232 -0.10 -10.74 -18.95
CA CYS A 232 -0.70 -10.33 -17.69
C CYS A 232 -1.93 -9.43 -17.92
N GLU A 233 -1.88 -8.45 -18.82
CA GLU A 233 -3.02 -7.59 -19.18
C GLU A 233 -4.21 -8.42 -19.66
N LYS A 234 -3.96 -9.42 -20.53
CA LYS A 234 -4.98 -10.36 -21.01
C LYS A 234 -5.61 -11.13 -19.86
N LYS A 235 -4.79 -11.75 -19.00
CA LYS A 235 -5.26 -12.54 -17.83
C LYS A 235 -6.06 -11.70 -16.85
N LEU A 236 -5.63 -10.45 -16.60
CA LEU A 236 -6.38 -9.51 -15.77
C LEU A 236 -7.77 -9.22 -16.36
N ASN A 237 -7.83 -8.94 -17.67
CA ASN A 237 -9.11 -8.64 -18.33
C ASN A 237 -10.06 -9.86 -18.31
N GLU A 238 -9.54 -11.07 -18.44
CA GLU A 238 -10.32 -12.30 -18.30
C GLU A 238 -10.83 -12.45 -16.86
N ALA A 239 -9.98 -12.21 -15.86
CA ALA A 239 -10.36 -12.27 -14.46
C ALA A 239 -11.37 -11.18 -14.06
N PHE A 240 -11.26 -9.97 -14.62
CA PHE A 240 -12.24 -8.90 -14.42
C PHE A 240 -13.62 -9.31 -14.91
N LYS A 241 -13.70 -9.88 -16.13
CA LYS A 241 -14.96 -10.40 -16.68
C LYS A 241 -15.55 -11.51 -15.80
N ALA A 242 -14.71 -12.46 -15.38
CA ALA A 242 -15.13 -13.56 -14.52
C ALA A 242 -15.65 -13.08 -13.15
N ALA A 243 -15.12 -11.97 -12.64
CA ALA A 243 -15.58 -11.33 -11.42
C ALA A 243 -16.83 -10.44 -11.61
N GLY A 244 -17.42 -10.38 -12.82
CA GLY A 244 -18.62 -9.59 -13.11
C GLY A 244 -18.34 -8.10 -13.33
N ALA A 245 -17.10 -7.70 -13.62
CA ALA A 245 -16.78 -6.32 -13.93
C ALA A 245 -17.40 -5.87 -15.25
N SER A 246 -17.98 -4.67 -15.25
CA SER A 246 -18.40 -4.02 -16.50
C SER A 246 -17.17 -3.49 -17.23
N ILE A 247 -16.88 -4.06 -18.38
CA ILE A 247 -15.87 -3.59 -19.33
C ILE A 247 -16.64 -3.08 -20.56
N LYS A 248 -16.43 -1.81 -20.92
CA LYS A 248 -17.11 -1.14 -22.04
C LYS A 248 -16.41 -1.41 -23.38
#